data_827f2c76ecfd6aad075376aca1a98c25
#
_entry.id   827f2c76ecfd6aad075376aca1a98c25
#
_cell.length_a   1.000
_cell.length_b   1.000
_cell.length_c   1.000
_cell.angle_alpha   90.00
_cell.angle_beta   90.00
_cell.angle_gamma   90.00
#
_symmetry.space_group_name_H-M   'P 1'
#
loop_
_entity.id
_entity.type
_entity.pdbx_description
1 polymer ?
#
loop_
_entity_poly.entity_id
_entity_poly.type
_entity_poly.pdbx_seq_one_letter_code
_entity_poly.pdbx_strand_id
1 'polypeptide(L)'
;HQISQSVRLGDSGYLKRTPSGAGNRATWTFSTWIKLSVLGINTNSTEPGAILQAGSSGNQSGFYRLNYSITKLFSSSAEANFFFSTGVYRDTSAWQHIVWKQGSGTATVYVNGVAAPGATASVSGDTAVNNSVQHWIGGASNTLGESPLKAYLAETIMIDGTALGPDSFGEEKNGVWIPKDASGLTFGTNGFHLDYASSGDLGNDVSGNNNDWTPVNLAA
;
A
#
# COMPACT_ATOMS: atom_id res chain seq x y z
N HIS A 1 -18.93 3.14 -8.39
CA HIS A 1 -18.75 2.31 -7.18
C HIS A 1 -18.74 3.19 -5.94
N GLN A 2 -19.32 2.72 -4.85
CA GLN A 2 -19.31 3.41 -3.56
C GLN A 2 -18.58 2.53 -2.54
N ILE A 3 -17.54 3.08 -1.92
CA ILE A 3 -16.89 2.41 -0.78
C ILE A 3 -17.81 2.52 0.43
N SER A 4 -18.17 1.40 1.02
CA SER A 4 -19.09 1.34 2.16
C SER A 4 -18.39 1.16 3.51
N GLN A 5 -17.15 0.65 3.50
CA GLN A 5 -16.42 0.29 4.71
C GLN A 5 -14.95 0.71 4.65
N SER A 6 -14.35 0.86 5.83
CA SER A 6 -12.94 1.16 5.97
C SER A 6 -12.42 0.62 7.31
N VAL A 7 -11.14 0.32 7.38
CA VAL A 7 -10.47 -0.01 8.63
C VAL A 7 -9.74 1.20 9.19
N ARG A 8 -9.86 1.45 10.49
CA ARG A 8 -9.08 2.48 11.19
C ARG A 8 -7.80 1.87 11.75
N LEU A 9 -6.67 2.38 11.33
CA LEU A 9 -5.37 2.08 11.89
C LEU A 9 -5.04 3.11 12.99
N GLY A 10 -4.73 2.62 14.18
CA GLY A 10 -4.38 3.44 15.35
C GLY A 10 -2.90 3.29 15.72
N ASP A 11 -2.57 3.52 16.99
CA ASP A 11 -1.20 3.53 17.48
C ASP A 11 -0.47 2.17 17.42
N SER A 12 -1.20 1.06 17.26
CA SER A 12 -0.62 -0.29 17.23
C SER A 12 -1.36 -1.25 16.30
N GLY A 13 -2.34 -0.74 15.54
CA GLY A 13 -3.16 -1.55 14.64
C GLY A 13 -2.50 -1.77 13.29
N TYR A 14 -2.45 -2.99 12.82
CA TYR A 14 -1.93 -3.37 11.50
C TYR A 14 -2.48 -4.71 11.04
N LEU A 15 -2.26 -5.02 9.78
CA LEU A 15 -2.52 -6.33 9.18
C LEU A 15 -1.19 -6.99 8.80
N LYS A 16 -1.11 -8.30 8.93
CA LYS A 16 0.08 -9.08 8.51
C LYS A 16 -0.28 -10.33 7.75
N ARG A 17 0.57 -10.72 6.82
CA ARG A 17 0.46 -11.96 6.05
C ARG A 17 1.83 -12.42 5.58
N THR A 18 2.04 -13.74 5.52
CA THR A 18 3.20 -14.34 4.83
C THR A 18 2.66 -15.20 3.69
N PRO A 19 2.90 -14.83 2.42
CA PRO A 19 2.52 -15.68 1.29
C PRO A 19 3.16 -17.06 1.39
N SER A 20 2.44 -18.11 0.97
CA SER A 20 2.93 -19.48 0.97
C SER A 20 4.06 -19.76 -0.04
N GLY A 21 4.16 -18.90 -1.06
CA GLY A 21 5.20 -18.92 -2.09
C GLY A 21 5.40 -17.55 -2.68
N ALA A 22 6.51 -17.35 -3.38
CA ALA A 22 6.75 -16.12 -4.10
C ALA A 22 5.83 -16.01 -5.33
N GLY A 23 5.26 -14.85 -5.54
CA GLY A 23 4.61 -14.44 -6.77
C GLY A 23 5.58 -13.71 -7.70
N ASN A 24 5.06 -12.89 -8.58
CA ASN A 24 5.89 -12.07 -9.47
C ASN A 24 6.44 -10.86 -8.72
N ARG A 25 7.68 -10.93 -8.32
CA ARG A 25 8.37 -9.91 -7.51
C ARG A 25 8.80 -8.69 -8.32
N ALA A 26 8.86 -8.82 -9.64
CA ALA A 26 9.27 -7.76 -10.56
C ALA A 26 8.08 -6.99 -11.17
N THR A 27 6.89 -7.59 -11.16
CA THR A 27 5.69 -7.00 -11.76
C THR A 27 4.49 -7.20 -10.87
N TRP A 28 3.94 -6.10 -10.35
CA TRP A 28 2.78 -6.11 -9.47
C TRP A 28 2.20 -4.70 -9.32
N THR A 29 1.00 -4.61 -8.77
CA THR A 29 0.35 -3.34 -8.45
C THR A 29 -0.26 -3.41 -7.06
N PHE A 30 -0.02 -2.39 -6.25
CA PHE A 30 -0.70 -2.18 -4.97
C PHE A 30 -1.56 -0.93 -5.05
N SER A 31 -2.80 -1.02 -4.64
CA SER A 31 -3.79 0.07 -4.64
C SER A 31 -4.48 0.15 -3.30
N THR A 32 -4.68 1.36 -2.77
CA THR A 32 -5.49 1.58 -1.57
C THR A 32 -6.04 2.99 -1.52
N TRP A 33 -7.24 3.15 -0.96
CA TRP A 33 -7.76 4.43 -0.53
C TRP A 33 -7.31 4.70 0.90
N ILE A 34 -6.79 5.88 1.15
CA ILE A 34 -6.26 6.28 2.45
C ILE A 34 -6.81 7.64 2.86
N LYS A 35 -7.23 7.75 4.11
CA LYS A 35 -7.54 9.01 4.76
C LYS A 35 -6.74 9.12 6.05
N LEU A 36 -5.93 10.14 6.17
CA LEU A 36 -5.08 10.29 7.34
C LEU A 36 -5.87 10.74 8.55
N SER A 37 -5.56 10.18 9.71
CA SER A 37 -6.12 10.64 10.98
C SER A 37 -5.34 11.82 11.55
N VAL A 38 -4.03 11.88 11.30
CA VAL A 38 -3.14 12.94 11.78
C VAL A 38 -2.09 13.24 10.72
N LEU A 39 -1.63 14.46 10.66
CA LEU A 39 -0.36 14.78 10.00
C LEU A 39 0.76 14.39 10.95
N GLY A 40 1.76 13.68 10.45
CA GLY A 40 2.92 13.32 11.25
C GLY A 40 3.54 14.57 11.89
N ILE A 41 3.67 14.56 13.21
CA ILE A 41 4.15 15.71 14.00
C ILE A 41 5.68 15.75 14.06
N ASN A 42 6.34 14.73 13.53
CA ASN A 42 7.80 14.63 13.65
C ASN A 42 8.49 15.25 12.45
N THR A 43 9.26 16.30 12.70
CA THR A 43 10.11 16.97 11.71
C THR A 43 11.34 16.12 11.34
N ASN A 44 11.58 15.03 12.04
CA ASN A 44 12.65 14.09 11.76
C ASN A 44 12.14 12.97 10.85
N SER A 45 12.83 12.72 9.78
CA SER A 45 12.58 11.69 8.74
C SER A 45 12.66 10.24 9.24
N THR A 46 12.63 10.01 10.54
CA THR A 46 12.91 8.70 11.16
C THR A 46 11.67 7.90 11.54
N GLU A 47 10.46 8.46 11.38
CA GLU A 47 9.23 7.74 11.73
C GLU A 47 8.19 7.79 10.59
N PRO A 48 8.43 7.08 9.49
CA PRO A 48 7.43 6.94 8.43
C PRO A 48 6.34 5.96 8.84
N GLY A 49 5.07 6.34 8.69
CA GLY A 49 3.97 5.39 8.77
C GLY A 49 3.98 4.48 7.54
N ALA A 50 4.17 3.19 7.73
CA ALA A 50 4.19 2.22 6.63
C ALA A 50 2.78 1.92 6.12
N ILE A 51 2.52 2.16 4.83
CA ILE A 51 1.27 1.72 4.18
C ILE A 51 1.37 0.23 3.86
N LEU A 52 2.43 -0.17 3.18
CA LEU A 52 2.79 -1.56 2.87
C LEU A 52 4.27 -1.75 3.12
N GLN A 53 4.64 -2.84 3.76
CA GLN A 53 6.03 -3.29 3.91
C GLN A 53 6.11 -4.79 3.71
N ALA A 54 7.25 -5.27 3.20
CA ALA A 54 7.57 -6.68 3.10
C ALA A 54 9.03 -6.92 3.46
N GLY A 55 9.31 -8.05 4.12
CA GLY A 55 10.65 -8.43 4.55
C GLY A 55 11.11 -7.75 5.83
N SER A 56 12.28 -8.14 6.32
CA SER A 56 12.93 -7.61 7.53
C SER A 56 14.27 -6.97 7.19
N SER A 57 14.97 -6.45 8.20
CA SER A 57 16.26 -5.79 8.06
C SER A 57 17.20 -6.48 7.07
N GLY A 58 17.74 -5.73 6.11
CA GLY A 58 18.67 -6.19 5.07
C GLY A 58 18.04 -6.76 3.80
N ASN A 59 16.77 -7.11 3.81
CA ASN A 59 16.03 -7.60 2.63
C ASN A 59 14.56 -7.18 2.69
N GLN A 60 14.32 -5.90 2.57
CA GLN A 60 12.98 -5.32 2.72
C GLN A 60 12.60 -4.47 1.52
N SER A 61 11.33 -4.42 1.23
CA SER A 61 10.71 -3.44 0.35
C SER A 61 9.50 -2.86 1.04
N GLY A 62 9.28 -1.58 0.91
CA GLY A 62 8.16 -0.96 1.58
C GLY A 62 7.72 0.32 0.91
N PHE A 63 6.51 0.68 1.21
CA PHE A 63 5.86 1.89 0.79
C PHE A 63 5.45 2.67 2.04
N TYR A 64 6.15 3.76 2.29
CA TYR A 64 6.01 4.55 3.50
C TYR A 64 5.44 5.92 3.20
N ARG A 65 4.77 6.47 4.19
CA ARG A 65 4.41 7.86 4.20
C ARG A 65 5.39 8.63 5.07
N LEU A 66 6.07 9.59 4.50
CA LEU A 66 6.84 10.58 5.25
C LEU A 66 6.00 11.82 5.57
N ASN A 67 6.43 12.60 6.57
CA ASN A 67 5.85 13.89 6.90
C ASN A 67 5.65 14.75 5.65
N TYR A 68 4.41 15.18 5.41
CA TYR A 68 3.99 16.10 4.36
C TYR A 68 4.19 15.63 2.91
N SER A 69 4.83 14.50 2.66
CA SER A 69 4.93 13.93 1.34
C SER A 69 4.63 12.43 1.38
N ILE A 70 3.99 11.94 0.35
CA ILE A 70 3.82 10.50 0.17
C ILE A 70 5.09 9.99 -0.46
N THR A 71 5.65 8.96 0.16
CA THR A 71 6.51 7.95 -0.43
C THR A 71 7.99 8.01 -0.12
N LYS A 72 8.41 6.98 0.57
CA LYS A 72 9.76 6.43 0.50
C LYS A 72 9.63 4.99 0.00
N LEU A 73 10.16 4.70 -1.16
CA LEU A 73 10.26 3.34 -1.67
C LEU A 73 11.61 2.76 -1.27
N PHE A 74 11.60 1.59 -0.63
CA PHE A 74 12.81 0.80 -0.44
C PHE A 74 12.79 -0.39 -1.39
N SER A 75 13.86 -0.58 -2.12
CA SER A 75 14.13 -1.83 -2.81
C SER A 75 15.10 -2.68 -2.01
N SER A 76 14.88 -3.98 -2.04
CA SER A 76 15.44 -4.98 -1.13
C SER A 76 16.93 -5.28 -1.23
N SER A 77 17.69 -4.71 -2.12
CA SER A 77 19.08 -5.16 -2.32
C SER A 77 20.18 -4.17 -1.97
N ALA A 78 19.83 -2.96 -1.71
CA ALA A 78 20.73 -1.93 -1.17
C ALA A 78 19.89 -0.68 -0.92
N GLU A 79 20.23 0.09 0.05
CA GLU A 79 19.64 1.39 0.40
C GLU A 79 19.64 2.44 -0.76
N ALA A 80 19.83 1.98 -1.99
CA ALA A 80 20.18 2.81 -3.13
C ALA A 80 19.01 3.27 -4.01
N ASN A 81 17.81 2.73 -3.85
CA ASN A 81 16.68 3.10 -4.70
C ASN A 81 15.61 3.86 -3.92
N PHE A 82 15.99 5.05 -3.45
CA PHE A 82 15.04 5.98 -2.88
C PHE A 82 14.47 6.85 -3.98
N PHE A 83 13.15 6.95 -4.05
CA PHE A 83 12.56 8.13 -4.62
C PHE A 83 11.64 8.81 -3.60
N PHE A 84 11.62 10.12 -3.64
CA PHE A 84 10.72 10.92 -2.85
C PHE A 84 9.80 11.66 -3.79
N SER A 85 8.49 11.48 -3.62
CA SER A 85 7.57 12.40 -4.25
C SER A 85 7.84 13.80 -3.72
N THR A 86 7.95 14.78 -4.62
CA THR A 86 7.98 16.20 -4.26
C THR A 86 6.56 16.76 -4.01
N GLY A 87 5.53 15.98 -4.32
CA GLY A 87 4.14 16.32 -4.01
C GLY A 87 3.89 16.33 -2.51
N VAL A 88 3.06 17.26 -2.05
CA VAL A 88 2.72 17.43 -0.64
C VAL A 88 1.23 17.17 -0.44
N TYR A 89 0.91 16.15 0.34
CA TYR A 89 -0.47 15.69 0.57
C TYR A 89 -0.81 15.84 2.05
N ARG A 90 -1.42 16.96 2.42
CA ARG A 90 -1.65 17.37 3.83
C ARG A 90 -3.11 17.31 4.26
N ASP A 91 -4.03 17.07 3.33
CA ASP A 91 -5.44 17.09 3.66
C ASP A 91 -5.84 15.83 4.42
N THR A 92 -6.15 15.98 5.71
CA THR A 92 -6.64 14.89 6.56
C THR A 92 -8.16 14.72 6.46
N SER A 93 -8.86 15.64 5.79
CA SER A 93 -10.31 15.56 5.60
C SER A 93 -10.71 14.74 4.38
N ALA A 94 -9.82 14.65 3.38
CA ALA A 94 -10.09 13.97 2.12
C ALA A 94 -9.49 12.56 2.04
N TRP A 95 -10.21 11.69 1.36
CA TRP A 95 -9.66 10.42 0.90
C TRP A 95 -8.70 10.67 -0.27
N GLN A 96 -7.61 9.95 -0.28
CA GLN A 96 -6.62 9.92 -1.35
C GLN A 96 -6.51 8.47 -1.86
N HIS A 97 -6.56 8.30 -3.16
CA HIS A 97 -6.31 7.01 -3.79
C HIS A 97 -4.82 6.91 -4.14
N ILE A 98 -4.16 5.89 -3.64
CA ILE A 98 -2.74 5.67 -3.89
C ILE A 98 -2.58 4.36 -4.66
N VAL A 99 -1.86 4.43 -5.78
CA VAL A 99 -1.48 3.25 -6.56
C VAL A 99 0.04 3.22 -6.70
N TRP A 100 0.61 2.11 -6.31
CA TRP A 100 2.00 1.79 -6.61
C TRP A 100 2.03 0.74 -7.69
N LYS A 101 2.49 1.12 -8.85
CA LYS A 101 2.67 0.28 -10.02
C LYS A 101 4.14 -0.05 -10.19
N GLN A 102 4.46 -1.35 -10.24
CA GLN A 102 5.79 -1.83 -10.58
C GLN A 102 5.74 -2.76 -11.78
N GLY A 103 6.64 -2.55 -12.73
CA GLY A 103 6.78 -3.38 -13.91
C GLY A 103 7.81 -2.83 -14.89
N SER A 104 8.37 -3.69 -15.72
CA SER A 104 9.37 -3.32 -16.74
C SER A 104 10.59 -2.56 -16.16
N GLY A 105 11.02 -2.94 -14.97
CA GLY A 105 12.16 -2.30 -14.30
C GLY A 105 11.88 -0.89 -13.76
N THR A 106 10.60 -0.50 -13.67
CA THR A 106 10.19 0.83 -13.22
C THR A 106 9.10 0.72 -12.16
N ALA A 107 9.21 1.54 -11.11
CA ALA A 107 8.13 1.77 -10.16
C ALA A 107 7.61 3.20 -10.30
N THR A 108 6.29 3.36 -10.27
CA THR A 108 5.63 4.67 -10.30
C THR A 108 4.51 4.69 -9.28
N VAL A 109 4.43 5.78 -8.52
CA VAL A 109 3.32 6.03 -7.59
C VAL A 109 2.38 7.07 -8.16
N TYR A 110 1.09 6.78 -8.05
CA TYR A 110 0.01 7.67 -8.44
C TYR A 110 -0.79 8.09 -7.22
N VAL A 111 -1.26 9.31 -7.24
CA VAL A 111 -2.21 9.85 -6.25
C VAL A 111 -3.41 10.41 -7.01
N ASN A 112 -4.61 9.92 -6.68
CA ASN A 112 -5.86 10.32 -7.33
C ASN A 112 -5.77 10.30 -8.87
N GLY A 113 -5.25 9.20 -9.42
CA GLY A 113 -5.12 9.00 -10.86
C GLY A 113 -3.91 9.66 -11.53
N VAL A 114 -3.21 10.56 -10.86
CA VAL A 114 -2.09 11.32 -11.44
C VAL A 114 -0.75 10.82 -10.88
N ALA A 115 0.25 10.65 -11.74
CA ALA A 115 1.59 10.30 -11.28
C ALA A 115 2.13 11.37 -10.32
N ALA A 116 2.52 10.95 -9.12
CA ALA A 116 3.05 11.87 -8.13
C ALA A 116 4.40 12.44 -8.60
N PRO A 117 4.62 13.75 -8.51
CA PRO A 117 5.86 14.36 -9.00
C PRO A 117 7.11 13.75 -8.33
N GLY A 118 8.08 13.34 -9.11
CA GLY A 118 9.31 12.70 -8.62
C GLY A 118 9.15 11.26 -8.14
N ALA A 119 7.95 10.68 -8.23
CA ALA A 119 7.66 9.34 -7.72
C ALA A 119 7.76 8.26 -8.80
N THR A 120 8.77 8.34 -9.64
CA THR A 120 9.14 7.29 -10.60
C THR A 120 10.61 6.96 -10.42
N ALA A 121 10.91 5.67 -10.28
CA ALA A 121 12.27 5.18 -10.11
C ALA A 121 12.54 3.93 -10.94
N SER A 122 13.78 3.76 -11.35
CA SER A 122 14.26 2.48 -11.85
C SER A 122 14.39 1.49 -10.70
N VAL A 123 13.84 0.31 -10.86
CA VAL A 123 13.92 -0.78 -9.88
C VAL A 123 14.66 -1.93 -10.51
N SER A 124 15.86 -2.21 -10.02
CA SER A 124 16.66 -3.34 -10.49
C SER A 124 16.40 -4.55 -9.61
N GLY A 125 16.02 -5.65 -10.23
CA GLY A 125 15.84 -6.93 -9.56
C GLY A 125 14.48 -7.08 -8.87
N ASP A 126 14.39 -8.13 -8.09
CA ASP A 126 13.19 -8.55 -7.39
C ASP A 126 12.99 -7.79 -6.09
N THR A 127 11.75 -7.37 -5.80
CA THR A 127 11.41 -6.75 -4.52
C THR A 127 11.13 -7.78 -3.44
N ALA A 128 11.12 -7.37 -2.17
CA ALA A 128 10.60 -8.20 -1.07
C ALA A 128 9.07 -8.28 -1.11
N VAL A 129 8.40 -7.30 -1.70
CA VAL A 129 6.96 -7.37 -1.98
C VAL A 129 6.69 -8.53 -2.92
N ASN A 130 5.63 -9.26 -2.64
CA ASN A 130 5.21 -10.45 -3.37
C ASN A 130 6.18 -11.66 -3.25
N ASN A 131 7.07 -11.65 -2.26
CA ASN A 131 7.90 -12.79 -1.89
C ASN A 131 7.25 -13.59 -0.73
N SER A 132 7.76 -14.79 -0.46
CA SER A 132 7.38 -15.62 0.71
C SER A 132 8.01 -15.13 2.02
N VAL A 133 7.94 -13.84 2.27
CA VAL A 133 8.36 -13.17 3.51
C VAL A 133 7.17 -12.48 4.15
N GLN A 134 7.27 -12.14 5.42
CA GLN A 134 6.17 -11.45 6.09
C GLN A 134 5.94 -10.06 5.48
N HIS A 135 4.67 -9.74 5.26
CA HIS A 135 4.17 -8.44 4.81
C HIS A 135 3.35 -7.81 5.91
N TRP A 136 3.30 -6.47 5.93
CA TRP A 136 2.50 -5.65 6.84
C TRP A 136 1.77 -4.56 6.06
N ILE A 137 0.53 -4.29 6.46
CA ILE A 137 -0.27 -3.14 6.02
C ILE A 137 -0.57 -2.29 7.25
N GLY A 138 -0.22 -1.02 7.21
CA GLY A 138 -0.43 -0.08 8.32
C GLY A 138 0.58 -0.22 9.47
N GLY A 139 1.58 -1.06 9.32
CA GLY A 139 2.62 -1.31 10.30
C GLY A 139 3.94 -1.64 9.66
N ALA A 140 4.95 -1.89 10.48
CA ALA A 140 6.27 -2.24 10.04
C ALA A 140 6.91 -3.32 10.95
N SER A 141 7.96 -3.95 10.46
CA SER A 141 8.77 -4.84 11.28
C SER A 141 9.36 -4.09 12.47
N ASN A 142 9.22 -4.65 13.66
CA ASN A 142 9.78 -4.08 14.91
C ASN A 142 11.30 -3.80 14.84
N THR A 143 12.00 -4.34 13.85
CA THR A 143 13.45 -4.14 13.67
C THR A 143 13.78 -2.79 13.02
N LEU A 144 12.79 -2.06 12.52
CA LEU A 144 13.01 -0.82 11.77
C LEU A 144 12.66 0.46 12.55
N GLY A 145 12.10 0.33 13.77
CA GLY A 145 11.74 1.48 14.60
C GLY A 145 10.67 2.39 13.95
N GLU A 146 9.83 1.83 13.09
CA GLU A 146 8.89 2.61 12.30
C GLU A 146 7.55 2.75 13.02
N SER A 147 7.02 3.96 13.00
CA SER A 147 5.74 4.27 13.62
C SER A 147 4.56 3.66 12.86
N PRO A 148 3.52 3.20 13.59
CA PRO A 148 2.28 2.75 12.97
C PRO A 148 1.66 3.85 12.10
N LEU A 149 1.02 3.44 11.02
CA LEU A 149 0.26 4.35 10.18
C LEU A 149 -1.04 4.76 10.89
N LYS A 150 -1.24 6.05 11.12
CA LYS A 150 -2.48 6.59 11.69
C LYS A 150 -3.39 7.08 10.58
N ALA A 151 -4.21 6.18 10.06
CA ALA A 151 -5.06 6.43 8.91
C ALA A 151 -6.30 5.53 8.90
N TYR A 152 -7.24 5.85 8.03
CA TYR A 152 -8.26 4.93 7.55
C TYR A 152 -7.80 4.37 6.20
N LEU A 153 -8.00 3.07 5.99
CA LEU A 153 -7.79 2.41 4.70
C LEU A 153 -9.11 1.83 4.21
N ALA A 154 -9.29 1.85 2.89
CA ALA A 154 -10.41 1.24 2.21
C ALA A 154 -9.95 0.67 0.86
N GLU A 155 -10.61 -0.39 0.38
CA GLU A 155 -10.30 -1.01 -0.91
C GLU A 155 -8.78 -1.24 -1.08
N THR A 156 -8.19 -2.06 -0.22
CA THR A 156 -6.76 -2.37 -0.30
C THR A 156 -6.56 -3.61 -1.18
N ILE A 157 -5.90 -3.41 -2.31
CA ILE A 157 -5.82 -4.38 -3.40
C ILE A 157 -4.35 -4.62 -3.77
N MET A 158 -4.02 -5.88 -4.02
CA MET A 158 -2.77 -6.30 -4.65
C MET A 158 -3.05 -7.10 -5.91
N ILE A 159 -2.38 -6.75 -7.00
CA ILE A 159 -2.37 -7.50 -8.23
C ILE A 159 -0.99 -8.11 -8.42
N ASP A 160 -0.94 -9.43 -8.47
CA ASP A 160 0.28 -10.20 -8.70
C ASP A 160 0.46 -10.47 -10.19
N GLY A 161 1.60 -10.14 -10.74
CA GLY A 161 1.99 -10.43 -12.11
C GLY A 161 1.57 -9.39 -13.15
N THR A 162 0.84 -8.34 -12.77
CA THR A 162 0.40 -7.31 -13.72
C THR A 162 0.60 -5.90 -13.17
N ALA A 163 1.18 -5.03 -14.00
CA ALA A 163 1.41 -3.62 -13.70
C ALA A 163 0.25 -2.75 -14.23
N LEU A 164 -0.85 -2.69 -13.47
CA LEU A 164 -2.04 -1.91 -13.81
C LEU A 164 -1.86 -0.42 -13.51
N GLY A 165 -2.50 0.43 -14.29
CA GLY A 165 -2.61 1.87 -14.03
C GLY A 165 -3.69 2.19 -12.98
N PRO A 166 -3.73 3.45 -12.50
CA PRO A 166 -4.71 3.88 -11.50
C PRO A 166 -6.16 3.82 -12.00
N ASP A 167 -6.38 3.91 -13.30
CA ASP A 167 -7.66 3.80 -13.99
C ASP A 167 -8.31 2.39 -13.89
N SER A 168 -7.56 1.40 -13.45
CA SER A 168 -8.10 0.08 -13.10
C SER A 168 -8.86 0.08 -11.76
N PHE A 169 -8.58 1.02 -10.86
CA PHE A 169 -9.09 1.07 -9.49
C PHE A 169 -9.92 2.32 -9.19
N GLY A 170 -9.82 3.33 -10.04
CA GLY A 170 -10.54 4.59 -9.92
C GLY A 170 -10.85 5.19 -11.28
N GLU A 171 -11.70 6.18 -11.29
CA GLU A 171 -12.09 6.94 -12.48
C GLU A 171 -12.36 8.40 -12.13
N GLU A 172 -12.20 9.29 -13.11
CA GLU A 172 -12.60 10.67 -12.94
C GLU A 172 -14.07 10.84 -13.30
N LYS A 173 -14.84 11.46 -12.42
CA LYS A 173 -16.22 11.80 -12.68
C LYS A 173 -16.52 13.22 -12.21
N ASN A 174 -16.90 14.08 -13.13
CA ASN A 174 -17.20 15.51 -12.87
C ASN A 174 -16.05 16.25 -12.15
N GLY A 175 -14.80 15.98 -12.52
CA GLY A 175 -13.62 16.61 -11.91
C GLY A 175 -13.21 16.01 -10.58
N VAL A 176 -13.84 14.90 -10.15
CA VAL A 176 -13.51 14.21 -8.90
C VAL A 176 -13.04 12.80 -9.20
N TRP A 177 -11.91 12.40 -8.60
CA TRP A 177 -11.42 11.03 -8.65
C TRP A 177 -12.21 10.17 -7.68
N ILE A 178 -12.88 9.14 -8.19
CA ILE A 178 -13.76 8.25 -7.42
C ILE A 178 -13.34 6.78 -7.57
N PRO A 179 -13.70 5.91 -6.62
CA PRO A 179 -13.41 4.48 -6.71
C PRO A 179 -14.19 3.80 -7.83
N LYS A 180 -13.54 2.80 -8.43
CA LYS A 180 -14.11 1.91 -9.44
C LYS A 180 -14.28 0.51 -8.86
N ASP A 181 -15.26 -0.22 -9.37
CA ASP A 181 -15.47 -1.62 -8.98
C ASP A 181 -14.28 -2.48 -9.41
N ALA A 182 -13.67 -3.15 -8.45
CA ALA A 182 -12.52 -4.03 -8.66
C ALA A 182 -12.90 -5.51 -8.85
N SER A 183 -14.17 -5.87 -8.80
CA SER A 183 -14.64 -7.27 -8.87
C SER A 183 -14.27 -7.99 -10.18
N GLY A 184 -14.03 -7.23 -11.26
CA GLY A 184 -13.63 -7.76 -12.56
C GLY A 184 -12.12 -7.91 -12.76
N LEU A 185 -11.29 -7.60 -11.76
CA LEU A 185 -9.84 -7.70 -11.88
C LEU A 185 -9.34 -9.15 -11.72
N THR A 186 -8.25 -9.45 -12.41
CA THR A 186 -7.49 -10.70 -12.19
C THR A 186 -6.39 -10.43 -11.19
N PHE A 187 -6.49 -11.04 -10.01
CA PHE A 187 -5.60 -10.72 -8.87
C PHE A 187 -4.25 -11.44 -8.95
N GLY A 188 -4.15 -12.56 -9.68
CA GLY A 188 -2.95 -13.41 -9.71
C GLY A 188 -2.83 -14.26 -8.44
N THR A 189 -1.74 -15.01 -8.28
CA THR A 189 -1.63 -16.04 -7.23
C THR A 189 -1.58 -15.44 -5.81
N ASN A 190 -0.76 -14.42 -5.60
CA ASN A 190 -0.61 -13.76 -4.29
C ASN A 190 -1.46 -12.50 -4.15
N GLY A 191 -2.19 -12.11 -5.20
CA GLY A 191 -3.05 -10.95 -5.16
C GLY A 191 -4.21 -11.13 -4.19
N PHE A 192 -4.74 -10.01 -3.68
CA PHE A 192 -5.82 -9.97 -2.72
C PHE A 192 -6.66 -8.70 -2.88
N HIS A 193 -7.85 -8.69 -2.28
CA HIS A 193 -8.72 -7.53 -2.15
C HIS A 193 -9.33 -7.50 -0.75
N LEU A 194 -8.95 -6.50 0.05
CA LEU A 194 -9.50 -6.26 1.38
C LEU A 194 -10.50 -5.10 1.29
N ASP A 195 -11.78 -5.41 1.36
CA ASP A 195 -12.88 -4.44 1.34
C ASP A 195 -13.28 -3.96 2.74
N TYR A 196 -12.76 -4.63 3.78
CA TYR A 196 -13.04 -4.38 5.21
C TYR A 196 -14.51 -4.47 5.60
N ALA A 197 -15.33 -5.16 4.81
CA ALA A 197 -16.76 -5.25 5.07
C ALA A 197 -17.13 -6.23 6.20
N SER A 198 -16.27 -7.21 6.48
CA SER A 198 -16.47 -8.17 7.55
C SER A 198 -15.97 -7.63 8.89
N SER A 199 -16.89 -7.18 9.76
CA SER A 199 -16.52 -6.70 11.10
C SER A 199 -15.90 -7.78 12.00
N GLY A 200 -16.20 -9.04 11.75
CA GLY A 200 -15.60 -10.18 12.47
C GLY A 200 -14.22 -10.58 11.95
N ASP A 201 -13.85 -10.15 10.74
CA ASP A 201 -12.57 -10.45 10.11
C ASP A 201 -12.17 -9.34 9.14
N LEU A 202 -11.46 -8.33 9.65
CA LEU A 202 -10.98 -7.19 8.87
C LEU A 202 -9.87 -7.55 7.88
N GLY A 203 -9.35 -8.78 7.93
CA GLY A 203 -8.34 -9.30 7.02
C GLY A 203 -8.88 -10.20 5.91
N ASN A 204 -10.20 -10.37 5.82
CA ASN A 204 -10.84 -11.24 4.84
C ASN A 204 -10.54 -10.78 3.40
N ASP A 205 -10.03 -11.69 2.58
CA ASP A 205 -9.76 -11.48 1.15
C ASP A 205 -10.97 -11.83 0.30
N VAL A 206 -11.56 -10.85 -0.35
CA VAL A 206 -12.72 -11.02 -1.23
C VAL A 206 -12.35 -11.22 -2.71
N SER A 207 -11.07 -11.34 -3.03
CA SER A 207 -10.60 -11.58 -4.42
C SER A 207 -10.94 -12.98 -4.95
N GLY A 208 -11.26 -13.91 -4.06
CA GLY A 208 -11.46 -15.34 -4.38
C GLY A 208 -10.19 -16.19 -4.25
N ASN A 209 -9.04 -15.60 -3.93
CA ASN A 209 -7.77 -16.33 -3.75
C ASN A 209 -7.60 -16.91 -2.33
N ASN A 210 -8.42 -16.47 -1.36
CA ASN A 210 -8.27 -16.78 0.07
C ASN A 210 -6.89 -16.37 0.63
N ASN A 211 -6.41 -15.23 0.19
CA ASN A 211 -5.16 -14.63 0.63
C ASN A 211 -5.40 -13.72 1.85
N ASP A 212 -6.04 -14.26 2.88
CA ASP A 212 -6.44 -13.53 4.09
C ASP A 212 -5.26 -12.95 4.84
N TRP A 213 -5.51 -11.82 5.49
CA TRP A 213 -4.58 -11.11 6.35
C TRP A 213 -4.98 -11.25 7.81
N THR A 214 -4.02 -11.39 8.69
CA THR A 214 -4.27 -11.44 10.14
C THR A 214 -4.33 -10.02 10.70
N PRO A 215 -5.48 -9.57 11.24
CA PRO A 215 -5.57 -8.32 11.96
C PRO A 215 -4.81 -8.41 13.30
N VAL A 216 -4.11 -7.33 13.66
CA VAL A 216 -3.42 -7.20 14.94
C VAL A 216 -3.82 -5.87 15.57
N ASN A 217 -4.34 -5.90 16.79
CA ASN A 217 -4.82 -4.73 17.53
C ASN A 217 -5.81 -3.83 16.72
N LEU A 218 -6.58 -4.44 15.85
CA LEU A 218 -7.67 -3.79 15.12
C LEU A 218 -8.99 -4.24 15.71
N ALA A 219 -9.90 -3.29 15.92
CA ALA A 219 -11.28 -3.53 16.28
C ALA A 219 -12.20 -2.99 15.17
N ALA A 220 -13.30 -3.67 14.95
CA ALA A 220 -14.35 -3.21 14.06
C ALA A 220 -15.18 -2.10 14.72
#